data_429e161972ae17747077c608353b909f
#
_entry.id   429e161972ae17747077c608353b909f
#
_cell.length_a   1.000
_cell.length_b   1.000
_cell.length_c   1.000
_cell.angle_alpha   90.00
_cell.angle_beta   90.00
_cell.angle_gamma   90.00
#
_symmetry.space_group_name_H-M   'P 1'
#
loop_
_entity.id
_entity.type
_entity.pdbx_description
1 polymer ?
#
loop_
_entity_poly.entity_id
_entity_poly.type
_entity_poly.pdbx_seq_one_letter_code
_entity_poly.pdbx_strand_id
1 'polypeptide(L)'
;MHVRWVGAVLVTAAVLASVAGCGDDSASEDVMQSAAPSTAEVEEGSQTFLEKQELTVLDQRVTYPKKKPARISSETVVLGPGESTGWRRHRIPVYVHVLAGTYTVDFGEGALVEYPAGTAFIQATKTDYNGMNTYEDEVSVLHVYVGAKGLRDIIER
;
A
#
# COMPACT_ATOMS: atom_id res chain seq x y z
N MET A 1 31.82 -18.03 -33.04
CA MET A 1 32.76 -16.89 -32.89
C MET A 1 32.88 -16.58 -31.41
N HIS A 2 33.97 -16.96 -30.80
CA HIS A 2 34.26 -16.77 -29.39
C HIS A 2 34.87 -15.38 -29.16
N VAL A 3 34.43 -14.67 -28.14
CA VAL A 3 35.28 -13.68 -27.47
C VAL A 3 35.14 -13.83 -25.96
N ARG A 4 36.19 -14.38 -25.38
CA ARG A 4 36.46 -14.41 -23.92
C ARG A 4 37.16 -13.11 -23.57
N TRP A 5 36.71 -12.42 -22.51
CA TRP A 5 37.55 -11.43 -21.81
C TRP A 5 37.75 -11.88 -20.38
N VAL A 6 39.02 -12.18 -20.09
CA VAL A 6 39.57 -12.41 -18.75
C VAL A 6 40.26 -11.11 -18.36
N GLY A 7 39.98 -10.60 -17.21
CA GLY A 7 40.68 -9.47 -16.61
C GLY A 7 40.80 -9.65 -15.11
N ALA A 8 41.95 -10.19 -14.70
CA ALA A 8 42.39 -10.25 -13.32
C ALA A 8 43.17 -8.98 -12.96
N VAL A 9 42.98 -8.41 -11.78
CA VAL A 9 43.93 -7.50 -11.09
C VAL A 9 43.72 -7.66 -9.60
N LEU A 10 44.57 -8.36 -8.98
CA LEU A 10 45.66 -8.06 -8.05
C LEU A 10 45.33 -7.31 -6.76
N VAL A 11 45.54 -8.09 -5.75
CA VAL A 11 45.77 -7.86 -4.33
C VAL A 11 46.85 -6.81 -4.06
N THR A 12 46.65 -5.99 -3.04
CA THR A 12 47.77 -5.43 -2.25
C THR A 12 47.45 -5.46 -0.75
N ALA A 13 48.40 -5.87 -0.03
CA ALA A 13 48.42 -6.25 1.37
C ALA A 13 48.71 -5.08 2.32
N ALA A 14 48.21 -5.27 3.55
CA ALA A 14 48.82 -5.04 4.87
C ALA A 14 49.44 -3.67 5.23
N VAL A 15 48.97 -3.13 6.36
CA VAL A 15 49.86 -2.70 7.46
C VAL A 15 49.17 -2.92 8.80
N LEU A 16 49.81 -3.72 9.65
CA LEU A 16 49.56 -3.85 11.08
C LEU A 16 50.12 -2.61 11.82
N ALA A 17 49.39 -2.08 12.74
CA ALA A 17 49.94 -1.30 13.86
C ALA A 17 49.17 -1.65 15.14
N SER A 18 49.79 -2.41 15.99
CA SER A 18 49.41 -2.68 17.37
C SER A 18 49.79 -1.49 18.26
N VAL A 19 48.84 -1.02 19.05
CA VAL A 19 49.15 -0.25 20.26
C VAL A 19 48.28 -0.81 21.39
N ALA A 20 48.97 -1.38 22.37
CA ALA A 20 48.42 -1.77 23.65
C ALA A 20 48.25 -0.53 24.54
N GLY A 21 47.08 -0.38 25.17
CA GLY A 21 46.83 0.58 26.22
C GLY A 21 45.77 0.02 27.15
N CYS A 22 46.20 -0.45 28.32
CA CYS A 22 45.33 -0.78 29.44
C CYS A 22 44.73 0.52 30.02
N GLY A 23 43.46 0.46 30.39
CA GLY A 23 42.77 1.48 31.18
C GLY A 23 41.38 0.98 31.53
N ASP A 24 41.23 0.76 32.80
CA ASP A 24 40.13 0.21 33.58
C ASP A 24 38.90 1.11 33.61
N ASP A 25 37.84 0.52 34.07
CA ASP A 25 36.58 1.06 34.68
C ASP A 25 35.39 1.47 33.84
N SER A 26 34.39 0.59 33.97
CA SER A 26 32.98 0.85 34.36
C SER A 26 32.19 2.00 33.73
N ALA A 27 31.26 1.67 32.89
CA ALA A 27 29.83 1.96 33.04
C ALA A 27 29.08 1.52 31.79
N SER A 28 28.22 0.56 31.96
CA SER A 28 27.17 0.21 30.98
C SER A 28 26.18 1.38 30.90
N GLU A 29 26.31 2.21 29.91
CA GLU A 29 25.20 3.04 29.44
C GLU A 29 24.63 2.38 28.19
N ASP A 30 23.51 1.75 28.42
CA ASP A 30 22.57 1.25 27.41
C ASP A 30 22.07 2.45 26.60
N VAL A 31 22.81 2.83 25.55
CA VAL A 31 22.33 3.80 24.59
C VAL A 31 21.30 3.08 23.73
N MET A 32 20.03 3.20 24.17
CA MET A 32 18.91 3.01 23.30
C MET A 32 19.12 3.87 22.06
N GLN A 33 19.65 3.25 21.01
CA GLN A 33 19.72 3.84 19.69
C GLN A 33 18.30 3.90 19.15
N SER A 34 17.61 4.99 19.47
CA SER A 34 16.35 5.38 18.85
C SER A 34 16.60 5.41 17.35
N ALA A 35 16.13 4.38 16.63
CA ALA A 35 16.09 4.39 15.19
C ALA A 35 15.24 5.62 14.79
N ALA A 36 15.89 6.65 14.31
CA ALA A 36 15.21 7.75 13.63
C ALA A 36 14.39 7.14 12.48
N PRO A 37 13.14 7.58 12.27
CA PRO A 37 12.37 7.14 11.12
C PRO A 37 13.20 7.47 9.87
N SER A 38 13.47 6.46 9.06
CA SER A 38 14.06 6.63 7.75
C SER A 38 13.17 7.60 6.99
N THR A 39 13.66 8.81 6.77
CA THR A 39 13.02 9.77 5.88
C THR A 39 13.15 9.16 4.49
N ALA A 40 12.08 8.51 4.01
CA ALA A 40 12.00 8.13 2.62
C ALA A 40 12.23 9.40 1.79
N GLU A 41 13.29 9.41 1.01
CA GLU A 41 13.52 10.48 0.03
C GLU A 41 12.30 10.50 -0.89
N VAL A 42 11.54 11.57 -0.82
CA VAL A 42 10.44 11.83 -1.76
C VAL A 42 11.14 12.21 -3.06
N GLU A 43 11.15 11.29 -4.04
CA GLU A 43 11.59 11.64 -5.39
C GLU A 43 10.76 12.82 -5.88
N GLU A 44 11.44 13.88 -6.33
CA GLU A 44 10.77 15.01 -6.95
C GLU A 44 10.11 14.55 -8.25
N GLY A 45 8.80 14.35 -8.21
CA GLY A 45 8.01 13.89 -9.34
C GLY A 45 6.53 13.88 -9.01
N SER A 46 5.70 14.01 -10.03
CA SER A 46 4.25 13.84 -9.94
C SER A 46 3.87 12.45 -10.48
N GLN A 47 3.17 11.66 -9.68
CA GLN A 47 2.63 10.37 -10.12
C GLN A 47 1.09 10.46 -10.19
N THR A 48 0.53 10.14 -11.36
CA THR A 48 -0.92 10.05 -11.55
C THR A 48 -1.37 8.62 -11.35
N PHE A 49 -2.18 8.36 -10.33
CA PHE A 49 -2.73 7.02 -10.05
C PHE A 49 -4.07 6.77 -10.72
N LEU A 50 -4.86 7.83 -10.94
CA LEU A 50 -6.18 7.75 -11.57
C LEU A 50 -6.46 9.06 -12.31
N GLU A 51 -6.82 9.00 -13.59
CA GLU A 51 -7.10 10.20 -14.38
C GLU A 51 -8.54 10.19 -14.91
N LYS A 52 -9.32 11.23 -14.57
CA LYS A 52 -10.65 11.54 -15.13
C LYS A 52 -11.60 10.32 -15.25
N GLN A 53 -11.58 9.45 -14.25
CA GLN A 53 -12.35 8.22 -14.27
C GLN A 53 -13.85 8.50 -14.15
N GLU A 54 -14.63 8.09 -15.14
CA GLU A 54 -16.10 8.23 -15.17
C GLU A 54 -16.84 6.94 -14.81
N LEU A 55 -16.15 5.79 -14.82
CA LEU A 55 -16.71 4.47 -14.58
C LEU A 55 -16.05 3.81 -13.36
N THR A 56 -16.79 2.93 -12.71
CA THR A 56 -16.26 2.02 -11.70
C THR A 56 -15.56 0.82 -12.35
N VAL A 57 -14.94 -0.04 -11.56
CA VAL A 57 -14.31 -1.29 -12.04
C VAL A 57 -15.28 -2.29 -12.69
N LEU A 58 -16.59 -2.09 -12.50
CA LEU A 58 -17.65 -2.87 -13.16
C LEU A 58 -18.43 -2.02 -14.19
N ASP A 59 -17.78 -1.07 -14.84
CA ASP A 59 -18.34 -0.22 -15.92
C ASP A 59 -19.62 0.56 -15.53
N GLN A 60 -19.83 0.77 -14.24
CA GLN A 60 -20.94 1.55 -13.75
C GLN A 60 -20.58 3.04 -13.75
N ARG A 61 -21.48 3.90 -14.24
CA ARG A 61 -21.25 5.36 -14.24
C ARG A 61 -21.10 5.90 -12.82
N VAL A 62 -20.02 6.60 -12.57
CA VAL A 62 -19.79 7.31 -11.30
C VAL A 62 -20.78 8.45 -11.16
N THR A 63 -21.52 8.50 -10.05
CA THR A 63 -22.51 9.54 -9.77
C THR A 63 -22.38 10.05 -8.34
N TYR A 64 -22.46 11.37 -8.18
CA TYR A 64 -22.46 12.02 -6.86
C TYR A 64 -23.85 12.25 -6.31
N PRO A 65 -24.04 12.25 -4.99
CA PRO A 65 -25.30 12.65 -4.35
C PRO A 65 -25.64 14.12 -4.64
N LYS A 66 -26.64 14.39 -5.48
CA LYS A 66 -26.92 15.74 -6.01
C LYS A 66 -27.61 16.70 -5.03
N LYS A 67 -28.25 16.21 -3.95
CA LYS A 67 -29.18 17.02 -3.12
C LYS A 67 -28.74 17.25 -1.68
N LYS A 68 -27.52 16.87 -1.31
CA LYS A 68 -27.03 16.97 0.07
C LYS A 68 -25.61 17.54 0.08
N PRO A 69 -25.22 18.24 1.16
CA PRO A 69 -23.83 18.67 1.31
C PRO A 69 -22.87 17.48 1.22
N ALA A 70 -21.79 17.64 0.49
CA ALA A 70 -20.76 16.62 0.36
C ALA A 70 -20.13 16.31 1.72
N ARG A 71 -19.76 15.06 1.91
CA ARG A 71 -18.94 14.58 3.04
C ARG A 71 -17.91 13.62 2.49
N ILE A 72 -16.65 13.91 2.75
CA ILE A 72 -15.55 13.05 2.36
C ILE A 72 -14.94 12.48 3.63
N SER A 73 -14.70 11.18 3.64
CA SER A 73 -13.97 10.46 4.68
C SER A 73 -12.94 9.53 4.02
N SER A 74 -11.92 9.17 4.78
CA SER A 74 -10.92 8.22 4.32
C SER A 74 -10.49 7.30 5.46
N GLU A 75 -10.10 6.10 5.11
CA GLU A 75 -9.48 5.14 6.03
C GLU A 75 -8.42 4.31 5.29
N THR A 76 -7.46 3.80 6.03
CA THR A 76 -6.55 2.77 5.53
C THR A 76 -6.98 1.44 6.16
N VAL A 77 -7.30 0.48 5.30
CA VAL A 77 -7.60 -0.91 5.68
C VAL A 77 -6.33 -1.72 5.53
N VAL A 78 -5.96 -2.42 6.60
CA VAL A 78 -4.80 -3.32 6.61
C VAL A 78 -5.32 -4.73 6.80
N LEU A 79 -4.90 -5.65 5.93
CA LEU A 79 -5.28 -7.06 5.95
C LEU A 79 -4.04 -7.93 6.04
N GLY A 80 -3.92 -8.71 7.11
CA GLY A 80 -2.94 -9.77 7.22
C GLY A 80 -3.26 -10.95 6.28
N PRO A 81 -2.36 -11.94 6.16
CA PRO A 81 -2.57 -13.13 5.34
C PRO A 81 -3.90 -13.83 5.63
N GLY A 82 -4.71 -14.08 4.60
CA GLY A 82 -6.01 -14.72 4.70
C GLY A 82 -7.15 -13.86 5.30
N GLU A 83 -6.87 -12.63 5.70
CA GLU A 83 -7.91 -11.73 6.21
C GLU A 83 -8.78 -11.13 5.10
N SER A 84 -9.99 -10.71 5.48
CA SER A 84 -10.93 -10.08 4.55
C SER A 84 -11.74 -8.97 5.22
N THR A 85 -12.27 -8.08 4.39
CA THR A 85 -13.15 -6.99 4.83
C THR A 85 -14.57 -7.48 5.18
N GLY A 86 -14.91 -8.72 4.84
CA GLY A 86 -16.28 -9.20 4.78
C GLY A 86 -17.07 -8.61 3.61
N TRP A 87 -18.22 -9.23 3.33
CA TRP A 87 -19.10 -8.79 2.25
C TRP A 87 -19.74 -7.44 2.58
N ARG A 88 -19.55 -6.47 1.68
CA ARG A 88 -20.04 -5.10 1.82
C ARG A 88 -20.38 -4.49 0.47
N ARG A 89 -21.09 -3.35 0.51
CA ARG A 89 -21.35 -2.55 -0.69
C ARG A 89 -21.31 -1.07 -0.37
N HIS A 90 -21.12 -0.25 -1.41
CA HIS A 90 -21.21 1.20 -1.35
C HIS A 90 -22.39 1.71 -2.19
N ARG A 91 -22.99 2.83 -1.76
CA ARG A 91 -23.96 3.59 -2.56
C ARG A 91 -23.40 4.92 -3.04
N ILE A 92 -22.19 5.18 -2.72
CA ILE A 92 -21.43 6.39 -3.01
C ILE A 92 -20.16 6.02 -3.76
N PRO A 93 -19.56 6.91 -4.54
CA PRO A 93 -18.24 6.68 -5.12
C PRO A 93 -17.19 6.47 -4.04
N VAL A 94 -16.34 5.48 -4.23
CA VAL A 94 -15.19 5.21 -3.38
C VAL A 94 -13.95 5.10 -4.26
N TYR A 95 -13.00 5.99 -4.05
CA TYR A 95 -11.66 5.85 -4.60
C TYR A 95 -10.89 4.86 -3.72
N VAL A 96 -10.25 3.91 -4.36
CA VAL A 96 -9.41 2.88 -3.73
C VAL A 96 -7.99 3.00 -4.28
N HIS A 97 -7.00 2.94 -3.40
CA HIS A 97 -5.59 2.91 -3.78
C HIS A 97 -4.87 1.84 -2.95
N VAL A 98 -4.27 0.88 -3.62
CA VAL A 98 -3.47 -0.15 -2.98
C VAL A 98 -2.09 0.42 -2.67
N LEU A 99 -1.79 0.59 -1.38
CA LEU A 99 -0.54 1.17 -0.90
C LEU A 99 0.59 0.14 -0.81
N ALA A 100 0.24 -1.10 -0.43
CA ALA A 100 1.19 -2.21 -0.29
C ALA A 100 0.50 -3.55 -0.54
N GLY A 101 1.26 -4.55 -0.96
CA GLY A 101 0.77 -5.90 -1.23
C GLY A 101 -0.09 -6.01 -2.49
N THR A 102 -0.91 -7.07 -2.55
CA THR A 102 -1.88 -7.31 -3.63
C THR A 102 -3.27 -7.49 -3.04
N TYR A 103 -4.16 -6.54 -3.33
CA TYR A 103 -5.55 -6.56 -2.87
C TYR A 103 -6.42 -7.36 -3.82
N THR A 104 -7.03 -8.43 -3.34
CA THR A 104 -7.96 -9.27 -4.12
C THR A 104 -9.39 -8.87 -3.80
N VAL A 105 -10.20 -8.62 -4.83
CA VAL A 105 -11.62 -8.29 -4.68
C VAL A 105 -12.47 -9.36 -5.33
N ASP A 106 -13.37 -9.95 -4.53
CA ASP A 106 -14.41 -10.86 -4.99
C ASP A 106 -15.73 -10.08 -5.20
N PHE A 107 -16.23 -10.10 -6.42
CA PHE A 107 -17.51 -9.50 -6.78
C PHE A 107 -18.67 -10.51 -6.80
N GLY A 108 -18.42 -11.74 -6.31
CA GLY A 108 -19.35 -12.86 -6.35
C GLY A 108 -19.15 -13.76 -7.58
N GLU A 109 -19.77 -14.94 -7.54
CA GLU A 109 -19.71 -15.93 -8.62
C GLU A 109 -18.29 -16.36 -9.03
N GLY A 110 -17.30 -16.17 -8.11
CA GLY A 110 -15.89 -16.51 -8.36
C GLY A 110 -15.12 -15.51 -9.23
N ALA A 111 -15.68 -14.33 -9.47
CA ALA A 111 -15.02 -13.25 -10.20
C ALA A 111 -14.00 -12.52 -9.28
N LEU A 112 -12.82 -13.11 -9.11
CA LEU A 112 -11.72 -12.53 -8.37
C LEU A 112 -10.91 -11.59 -9.27
N VAL A 113 -10.65 -10.38 -8.78
CA VAL A 113 -9.79 -9.40 -9.46
C VAL A 113 -8.69 -8.96 -8.52
N GLU A 114 -7.46 -8.96 -9.00
CA GLU A 114 -6.28 -8.61 -8.21
C GLU A 114 -5.78 -7.21 -8.58
N TYR A 115 -5.45 -6.44 -7.55
CA TYR A 115 -4.94 -5.08 -7.65
C TYR A 115 -3.61 -5.01 -6.90
N PRO A 116 -2.45 -4.99 -7.58
CA PRO A 116 -1.15 -4.84 -6.93
C PRO A 116 -0.93 -3.43 -6.38
N ALA A 117 0.05 -3.28 -5.50
CA ALA A 117 0.49 -1.98 -4.96
C ALA A 117 0.72 -0.95 -6.07
N GLY A 118 0.31 0.30 -5.82
CA GLY A 118 0.32 1.39 -6.80
C GLY A 118 -0.90 1.43 -7.71
N THR A 119 -1.79 0.42 -7.68
CA THR A 119 -3.04 0.45 -8.45
C THR A 119 -4.09 1.32 -7.76
N ALA A 120 -4.77 2.18 -8.52
CA ALA A 120 -5.93 2.91 -8.04
C ALA A 120 -7.15 2.71 -8.96
N PHE A 121 -8.34 2.71 -8.37
CA PHE A 121 -9.59 2.50 -9.09
C PHE A 121 -10.80 3.09 -8.36
N ILE A 122 -11.94 3.20 -9.04
CA ILE A 122 -13.24 3.52 -8.41
C ILE A 122 -13.98 2.21 -8.16
N GLN A 123 -14.26 1.94 -6.90
CA GLN A 123 -14.96 0.72 -6.47
C GLN A 123 -16.39 0.66 -7.02
N ALA A 124 -16.85 -0.55 -7.33
CA ALA A 124 -18.22 -0.80 -7.77
C ALA A 124 -19.24 -0.27 -6.76
N THR A 125 -20.31 0.33 -7.26
CA THR A 125 -21.42 0.84 -6.44
C THR A 125 -22.64 -0.08 -6.52
N LYS A 126 -23.38 -0.23 -5.40
CA LYS A 126 -24.59 -1.07 -5.31
C LYS A 126 -24.38 -2.56 -5.59
N THR A 127 -23.14 -2.98 -5.77
CA THR A 127 -22.72 -4.36 -5.95
C THR A 127 -22.04 -4.81 -4.66
N ASP A 128 -22.38 -6.01 -4.18
CA ASP A 128 -21.70 -6.63 -3.05
C ASP A 128 -20.30 -7.06 -3.49
N TYR A 129 -19.33 -6.85 -2.65
CA TYR A 129 -17.96 -7.33 -2.85
C TYR A 129 -17.33 -7.73 -1.52
N ASN A 130 -16.30 -8.54 -1.58
CA ASN A 130 -15.44 -8.88 -0.46
C ASN A 130 -13.98 -8.59 -0.83
N GLY A 131 -13.36 -7.69 -0.11
CA GLY A 131 -11.93 -7.42 -0.26
C GLY A 131 -11.11 -8.37 0.59
N MET A 132 -10.06 -8.95 0.05
CA MET A 132 -9.30 -10.02 0.70
C MET A 132 -7.80 -9.84 0.48
N ASN A 133 -7.04 -10.39 1.40
CA ASN A 133 -5.63 -10.70 1.20
C ASN A 133 -5.49 -12.21 0.98
N THR A 134 -5.18 -12.61 -0.25
CA THR A 134 -4.97 -14.01 -0.64
C THR A 134 -3.50 -14.41 -0.67
N TYR A 135 -2.61 -13.49 -0.24
CA TYR A 135 -1.16 -13.65 -0.24
C TYR A 135 -0.60 -13.71 1.18
N GLU A 136 0.69 -14.01 1.30
CA GLU A 136 1.40 -14.11 2.59
C GLU A 136 1.87 -12.76 3.14
N ASP A 137 2.05 -11.75 2.28
CA ASP A 137 2.42 -10.39 2.67
C ASP A 137 1.18 -9.58 3.07
N GLU A 138 1.36 -8.62 3.99
CA GLU A 138 0.31 -7.70 4.40
C GLU A 138 -0.15 -6.82 3.24
N VAL A 139 -1.44 -6.59 3.15
CA VAL A 139 -2.07 -5.68 2.20
C VAL A 139 -2.52 -4.42 2.91
N SER A 140 -2.17 -3.27 2.37
CA SER A 140 -2.61 -1.95 2.85
C SER A 140 -3.33 -1.18 1.74
N VAL A 141 -4.56 -0.74 2.01
CA VAL A 141 -5.45 -0.13 1.02
C VAL A 141 -6.07 1.15 1.57
N LEU A 142 -5.86 2.26 0.88
CA LEU A 142 -6.54 3.52 1.16
C LEU A 142 -7.92 3.54 0.48
N HIS A 143 -8.96 3.77 1.27
CA HIS A 143 -10.31 4.06 0.79
C HIS A 143 -10.64 5.54 1.03
N VAL A 144 -11.13 6.23 0.00
CA VAL A 144 -11.67 7.59 0.09
C VAL A 144 -13.14 7.58 -0.32
N TYR A 145 -14.01 7.84 0.62
CA TYR A 145 -15.46 7.83 0.47
C TYR A 145 -15.96 9.21 0.07
N VAL A 146 -16.51 9.34 -1.13
CA VAL A 146 -17.06 10.60 -1.66
C VAL A 146 -18.57 10.59 -1.51
N GLY A 147 -19.03 10.80 -0.29
CA GLY A 147 -20.43 10.70 0.11
C GLY A 147 -21.11 12.04 0.35
N ALA A 148 -22.20 12.00 1.11
CA ALA A 148 -22.95 13.16 1.53
C ALA A 148 -23.51 13.01 2.94
N LYS A 149 -23.79 14.14 3.60
CA LYS A 149 -24.36 14.18 4.95
C LYS A 149 -25.59 13.26 5.07
N GLY A 150 -25.54 12.31 6.03
CA GLY A 150 -26.63 11.37 6.33
C GLY A 150 -26.69 10.15 5.41
N LEU A 151 -25.69 9.93 4.56
CA LEU A 151 -25.49 8.64 3.87
C LEU A 151 -24.49 7.77 4.64
N ARG A 152 -24.68 6.46 4.56
CA ARG A 152 -23.71 5.48 5.06
C ARG A 152 -22.66 5.26 3.98
N ASP A 153 -21.40 5.23 4.37
CA ASP A 153 -20.27 5.01 3.48
C ASP A 153 -20.17 3.52 3.11
N ILE A 154 -20.44 2.65 4.10
CA ILE A 154 -20.41 1.19 3.98
C ILE A 154 -21.76 0.62 4.39
N ILE A 155 -22.21 -0.42 3.68
CA ILE A 155 -23.34 -1.28 4.03
C ILE A 155 -22.79 -2.70 4.09
N GLU A 156 -22.74 -3.25 5.29
CA GLU A 156 -22.37 -4.65 5.53
C GLU A 156 -23.56 -5.56 5.20
N ARG A 157 -23.23 -6.81 4.81
CA ARG A 157 -24.22 -7.84 4.47
C ARG A 157 -24.29 -8.90 5.57
#